data_bbd4eda40ba2d65524ec8376c346dc78
#
_entry.id   bbd4eda40ba2d65524ec8376c346dc78
#
_cell.length_a   1.000
_cell.length_b   1.000
_cell.length_c   1.000
_cell.angle_alpha   90.00
_cell.angle_beta   90.00
_cell.angle_gamma   90.00
#
_symmetry.space_group_name_H-M   'P 1'
#
loop_
_entity.id
_entity.type
_entity.pdbx_description
1 polymer ?
#
loop_
_entity_poly.entity_id
_entity_poly.type
_entity_poly.pdbx_seq_one_letter_code
_entity_poly.pdbx_strand_id
1 'polypeptide(L)'
;MRTLITIAHYFKSETHLDLHDAPGSGRAPLARIAGLNSQIVALHRHFGPLRLARDPRQAASFDAVARNTLDIVIMTVRGANLLEYVGIEPSVYRVEYFDGPPVMLAFEAQRIMRERAGTYDFYAYFEDDLTIADPAFFEKIGWFVSTFGPEAMLLPLRYEMAHSGTLAKVAIEPRLSSEMLSGFRRSGHSQTLSGRWNGREQTFNLPHNPHAGCFVLTDGQLKLWMCQPSFYDRDSSWCGPLESASTYAPGRFFGLYKPAQPDPWFLEIEHYGTFYSSPLAAAGQTFGEPPLLALAEASINQGEAALLQPPGSSINTMMAEAANARRELEKLRLSRGGLAKAFVAATWRKLVRW
;
A
#
# COMPACT_ATOMS: atom_id res chain seq x y z
N MET A 1 -8.13 -18.61 10.49
CA MET A 1 -7.48 -17.30 10.70
C MET A 1 -8.50 -16.20 10.45
N ARG A 2 -8.63 -15.27 11.39
CA ARG A 2 -9.48 -14.07 11.27
C ARG A 2 -8.56 -12.85 11.26
N THR A 3 -8.66 -12.02 10.26
CA THR A 3 -7.75 -10.89 10.05
C THR A 3 -8.52 -9.61 9.80
N LEU A 4 -8.20 -8.56 10.55
CA LEU A 4 -8.65 -7.20 10.32
C LEU A 4 -7.52 -6.42 9.63
N ILE A 5 -7.83 -5.85 8.48
CA ILE A 5 -6.92 -4.97 7.73
C ILE A 5 -7.51 -3.56 7.76
N THR A 6 -6.70 -2.59 8.15
CA THR A 6 -7.03 -1.17 8.05
C THR A 6 -6.10 -0.52 7.02
N ILE A 7 -6.66 0.22 6.06
CA ILE A 7 -5.92 0.89 4.99
C ILE A 7 -6.23 2.38 5.05
N ALA A 8 -5.21 3.22 5.15
CA ALA A 8 -5.38 4.65 5.08
C ALA A 8 -5.31 5.10 3.61
N HIS A 9 -6.40 5.68 3.09
CA HIS A 9 -6.50 6.18 1.73
C HIS A 9 -6.95 7.63 1.72
N TYR A 10 -6.10 8.53 1.24
CA TYR A 10 -6.41 9.95 1.09
C TYR A 10 -5.90 10.46 -0.24
N PHE A 11 -6.77 11.14 -0.98
CA PHE A 11 -6.42 11.82 -2.22
C PHE A 11 -7.25 13.08 -2.42
N LYS A 12 -6.58 14.22 -2.64
CA LYS A 12 -7.24 15.48 -2.99
C LYS A 12 -6.44 16.17 -4.09
N SER A 13 -7.06 16.39 -5.24
CA SER A 13 -6.39 16.85 -6.45
C SER A 13 -5.84 18.28 -6.42
N GLU A 14 -6.30 19.13 -5.48
CA GLU A 14 -5.99 20.55 -5.46
C GLU A 14 -4.92 20.97 -4.43
N THR A 15 -4.49 20.06 -3.55
CA THR A 15 -3.63 20.41 -2.40
C THR A 15 -2.22 19.81 -2.43
N HIS A 16 -1.87 19.05 -3.45
CA HIS A 16 -0.58 18.35 -3.51
C HIS A 16 0.46 19.16 -4.31
N LEU A 17 0.80 20.35 -3.79
CA LEU A 17 2.00 21.11 -4.18
C LEU A 17 3.15 20.96 -3.19
N ASP A 18 3.05 20.05 -2.24
CA ASP A 18 4.18 19.73 -1.38
C ASP A 18 5.29 19.05 -2.19
N LEU A 19 6.53 19.37 -1.88
CA LEU A 19 7.75 18.94 -2.57
C LEU A 19 7.91 17.42 -2.76
N HIS A 20 7.10 16.62 -2.06
CA HIS A 20 7.00 15.17 -2.21
C HIS A 20 5.95 14.74 -3.26
N ASP A 21 5.14 15.66 -3.76
CA ASP A 21 4.05 15.40 -4.71
C ASP A 21 4.31 16.03 -6.09
N ALA A 22 5.58 16.10 -6.48
CA ALA A 22 5.94 16.49 -7.85
C ALA A 22 5.15 15.64 -8.86
N PRO A 23 4.67 16.22 -9.98
CA PRO A 23 4.10 15.44 -11.07
C PRO A 23 5.09 14.33 -11.41
N GLY A 24 4.71 13.11 -11.14
CA GLY A 24 5.64 12.02 -11.33
C GLY A 24 5.93 11.15 -10.12
N SER A 25 5.45 11.51 -8.94
CA SER A 25 5.77 10.83 -7.67
C SER A 25 5.13 9.43 -7.47
N GLY A 26 4.61 8.76 -8.47
CA GLY A 26 3.82 7.52 -8.31
C GLY A 26 2.46 7.76 -7.62
N ARG A 27 2.19 8.99 -7.21
CA ARG A 27 0.96 9.44 -6.56
C ARG A 27 -0.08 9.96 -7.54
N ALA A 28 0.15 9.84 -8.85
CA ALA A 28 -0.85 10.09 -9.86
C ALA A 28 -2.13 9.28 -9.56
N PRO A 29 -3.33 9.85 -9.78
CA PRO A 29 -4.59 9.19 -9.43
C PRO A 29 -4.68 7.75 -9.92
N LEU A 30 -4.26 7.49 -11.17
CA LEU A 30 -4.30 6.15 -11.76
C LEU A 30 -3.35 5.16 -11.06
N ALA A 31 -2.16 5.59 -10.65
CA ALA A 31 -1.22 4.74 -9.93
C ALA A 31 -1.77 4.37 -8.55
N ARG A 32 -2.40 5.32 -7.85
CA ARG A 32 -3.02 5.04 -6.55
C ARG A 32 -4.24 4.12 -6.67
N ILE A 33 -5.08 4.32 -7.68
CA ILE A 33 -6.19 3.40 -7.95
C ILE A 33 -5.66 2.00 -8.25
N ALA A 34 -4.62 1.89 -9.08
CA ALA A 34 -4.02 0.60 -9.43
C ALA A 34 -3.37 -0.07 -8.21
N GLY A 35 -2.64 0.68 -7.38
CA GLY A 35 -2.06 0.19 -6.13
C GLY A 35 -3.11 -0.35 -5.17
N LEU A 36 -4.16 0.43 -4.90
CA LEU A 36 -5.24 0.02 -4.02
C LEU A 36 -6.01 -1.20 -4.56
N ASN A 37 -6.27 -1.26 -5.87
CA ASN A 37 -6.85 -2.45 -6.51
C ASN A 37 -5.95 -3.68 -6.34
N SER A 38 -4.64 -3.55 -6.60
CA SER A 38 -3.67 -4.63 -6.45
C SER A 38 -3.64 -5.14 -5.01
N GLN A 39 -3.61 -4.24 -4.04
CA GLN A 39 -3.61 -4.55 -2.62
C GLN A 39 -4.86 -5.33 -2.20
N ILE A 40 -6.07 -4.84 -2.52
CA ILE A 40 -7.32 -5.51 -2.15
C ILE A 40 -7.43 -6.89 -2.80
N VAL A 41 -7.07 -6.99 -4.10
CA VAL A 41 -7.08 -8.27 -4.82
C VAL A 41 -6.10 -9.27 -4.21
N ALA A 42 -4.88 -8.84 -3.87
CA ALA A 42 -3.88 -9.69 -3.25
C ALA A 42 -4.32 -10.18 -1.87
N LEU A 43 -4.88 -9.29 -1.04
CA LEU A 43 -5.44 -9.65 0.26
C LEU A 43 -6.53 -10.71 0.16
N HIS A 44 -7.48 -10.55 -0.74
CA HIS A 44 -8.53 -11.56 -0.95
C HIS A 44 -8.02 -12.85 -1.57
N ARG A 45 -7.05 -12.77 -2.48
CA ARG A 45 -6.44 -13.95 -3.12
C ARG A 45 -5.76 -14.86 -2.11
N HIS A 46 -5.03 -14.30 -1.17
CA HIS A 46 -4.22 -15.06 -0.23
C HIS A 46 -4.93 -15.37 1.09
N PHE A 47 -5.79 -14.48 1.56
CA PHE A 47 -6.35 -14.53 2.91
C PHE A 47 -7.88 -14.50 2.95
N GLY A 48 -8.53 -14.30 1.81
CA GLY A 48 -9.98 -14.31 1.70
C GLY A 48 -10.58 -15.71 1.81
N PRO A 49 -11.91 -15.81 1.86
CA PRO A 49 -12.62 -17.08 1.92
C PRO A 49 -12.41 -17.87 0.62
N LEU A 50 -12.03 -19.13 0.74
CA LEU A 50 -11.99 -20.07 -0.38
C LEU A 50 -13.37 -20.69 -0.59
N ARG A 51 -13.84 -20.72 -1.84
CA ARG A 51 -15.07 -21.38 -2.26
C ARG A 51 -14.77 -22.35 -3.38
N LEU A 52 -15.30 -23.56 -3.30
CA LEU A 52 -15.25 -24.55 -4.39
C LEU A 52 -16.57 -24.54 -5.14
N ALA A 53 -16.52 -24.43 -6.46
CA ALA A 53 -17.68 -24.61 -7.31
C ALA A 53 -18.03 -26.11 -7.36
N ARG A 54 -19.26 -26.48 -6.96
CA ARG A 54 -19.78 -27.82 -7.12
C ARG A 54 -20.18 -28.08 -8.57
N ASP A 55 -20.82 -27.11 -9.19
CA ASP A 55 -21.19 -27.13 -10.60
C ASP A 55 -20.87 -25.76 -11.22
N PRO A 56 -19.90 -25.70 -12.17
CA PRO A 56 -19.55 -24.44 -12.84
C PRO A 56 -20.70 -23.77 -13.60
N ARG A 57 -21.80 -24.51 -13.85
CA ARG A 57 -22.99 -24.00 -14.55
C ARG A 57 -24.02 -23.36 -13.62
N GLN A 58 -23.85 -23.51 -12.31
CA GLN A 58 -24.77 -22.99 -11.30
C GLN A 58 -24.05 -22.00 -10.40
N ALA A 59 -24.25 -20.72 -10.64
CA ALA A 59 -23.61 -19.63 -9.90
C ALA A 59 -23.87 -19.65 -8.37
N ALA A 60 -24.86 -20.42 -7.91
CA ALA A 60 -25.23 -20.53 -6.49
C ALA A 60 -24.60 -21.73 -5.74
N SER A 61 -23.86 -22.62 -6.42
CA SER A 61 -23.35 -23.84 -5.81
C SER A 61 -21.85 -23.75 -5.44
N PHE A 62 -21.54 -22.88 -4.49
CA PHE A 62 -20.20 -22.79 -3.92
C PHE A 62 -20.21 -23.26 -2.46
N ASP A 63 -19.31 -24.16 -2.11
CA ASP A 63 -19.04 -24.51 -0.72
C ASP A 63 -17.88 -23.66 -0.17
N ALA A 64 -18.06 -23.10 1.02
CA ALA A 64 -16.97 -22.49 1.75
C ALA A 64 -16.04 -23.59 2.29
N VAL A 65 -14.81 -23.64 1.80
CA VAL A 65 -13.84 -24.69 2.18
C VAL A 65 -12.87 -24.22 3.25
N ALA A 66 -12.59 -22.92 3.32
CA ALA A 66 -11.68 -22.38 4.31
C ALA A 66 -12.40 -21.48 5.34
N ARG A 67 -11.99 -21.63 6.60
CA ARG A 67 -12.52 -20.83 7.72
C ARG A 67 -11.77 -19.50 7.90
N ASN A 68 -11.22 -18.95 6.84
CA ASN A 68 -10.59 -17.64 6.88
C ASN A 68 -11.66 -16.55 6.83
N THR A 69 -11.51 -15.57 7.70
CA THR A 69 -12.29 -14.32 7.69
C THR A 69 -11.33 -13.17 7.45
N LEU A 70 -11.57 -12.42 6.41
CA LEU A 70 -10.82 -11.22 6.07
C LEU A 70 -11.78 -10.03 6.08
N ASP A 71 -11.56 -9.11 6.99
CA ASP A 71 -12.27 -7.83 7.04
C ASP A 71 -11.30 -6.72 6.66
N ILE A 72 -11.60 -6.01 5.56
CA ILE A 72 -10.84 -4.85 5.09
C ILE A 72 -11.65 -3.60 5.41
N VAL A 73 -11.02 -2.62 6.08
CA VAL A 73 -11.56 -1.31 6.38
C VAL A 73 -10.69 -0.25 5.75
N ILE A 74 -11.23 0.48 4.77
CA ILE A 74 -10.55 1.61 4.16
C ILE A 74 -10.98 2.87 4.92
N MET A 75 -10.01 3.48 5.59
CA MET A 75 -10.17 4.76 6.28
C MET A 75 -9.91 5.89 5.28
N THR A 76 -10.84 6.82 5.17
CA THR A 76 -10.70 7.93 4.21
C THR A 76 -11.43 9.18 4.67
N VAL A 77 -11.29 10.27 3.89
CA VAL A 77 -11.99 11.54 4.11
C VAL A 77 -13.03 11.74 3.01
N ARG A 78 -14.21 12.22 3.39
CA ARG A 78 -15.31 12.49 2.41
C ARG A 78 -14.85 13.51 1.36
N GLY A 79 -15.08 13.19 0.09
CA GLY A 79 -14.71 14.04 -1.05
C GLY A 79 -13.19 14.18 -1.29
N ALA A 80 -12.36 13.40 -0.57
CA ALA A 80 -10.91 13.37 -0.74
C ALA A 80 -10.38 11.93 -0.83
N ASN A 81 -10.91 11.18 -1.78
CA ASN A 81 -10.53 9.79 -2.06
C ASN A 81 -10.83 9.43 -3.52
N LEU A 82 -10.37 8.24 -3.93
CA LEU A 82 -10.52 7.71 -5.28
C LEU A 82 -11.37 6.42 -5.30
N LEU A 83 -12.16 6.14 -4.24
CA LEU A 83 -12.88 4.88 -4.09
C LEU A 83 -13.93 4.64 -5.17
N GLU A 84 -14.51 5.68 -5.74
CA GLU A 84 -15.45 5.58 -6.87
C GLU A 84 -14.81 5.02 -8.15
N TYR A 85 -13.48 5.11 -8.27
CA TYR A 85 -12.71 4.59 -9.42
C TYR A 85 -12.05 3.24 -9.15
N VAL A 86 -12.20 2.70 -7.94
CA VAL A 86 -11.71 1.35 -7.60
C VAL A 86 -12.58 0.32 -8.30
N GLY A 87 -11.99 -0.47 -9.19
CA GLY A 87 -12.70 -1.45 -10.02
C GLY A 87 -13.09 -2.74 -9.29
N ILE A 88 -13.20 -2.71 -7.96
CA ILE A 88 -13.51 -3.85 -7.11
C ILE A 88 -14.88 -3.63 -6.46
N GLU A 89 -15.67 -4.71 -6.39
CA GLU A 89 -16.99 -4.70 -5.77
C GLU A 89 -16.93 -4.13 -4.34
N PRO A 90 -17.68 -3.04 -4.02
CA PRO A 90 -17.63 -2.41 -2.70
C PRO A 90 -18.01 -3.30 -1.52
N SER A 91 -18.66 -4.44 -1.78
CA SER A 91 -19.06 -5.39 -0.73
C SER A 91 -17.88 -6.15 -0.11
N VAL A 92 -16.69 -6.14 -0.74
CA VAL A 92 -15.50 -6.87 -0.25
C VAL A 92 -14.63 -6.06 0.70
N TYR A 93 -14.97 -4.80 0.94
CA TYR A 93 -14.36 -3.94 1.96
C TYR A 93 -15.41 -3.03 2.60
N ARG A 94 -15.07 -2.42 3.73
CA ARG A 94 -15.87 -1.36 4.37
C ARG A 94 -15.15 -0.04 4.26
N VAL A 95 -15.90 1.05 4.23
CA VAL A 95 -15.36 2.40 4.23
C VAL A 95 -15.71 3.07 5.55
N GLU A 96 -14.70 3.55 6.27
CA GLU A 96 -14.89 4.42 7.44
C GLU A 96 -14.40 5.83 7.11
N TYR A 97 -15.29 6.79 7.25
CA TYR A 97 -14.99 8.19 6.98
C TYR A 97 -14.50 8.88 8.25
N PHE A 98 -13.38 9.56 8.12
CA PHE A 98 -12.78 10.37 9.17
C PHE A 98 -13.09 11.84 8.96
N ASP A 99 -13.61 12.49 9.98
CA ASP A 99 -14.02 13.91 9.92
C ASP A 99 -12.97 14.86 10.53
N GLY A 100 -11.82 14.33 10.98
CA GLY A 100 -10.72 15.10 11.54
C GLY A 100 -9.71 15.56 10.48
N PRO A 101 -8.60 16.18 10.92
CA PRO A 101 -7.53 16.60 10.02
C PRO A 101 -6.97 15.42 9.21
N PRO A 102 -6.88 15.48 7.88
CA PRO A 102 -6.46 14.36 7.02
C PRO A 102 -5.11 13.76 7.41
N VAL A 103 -4.19 14.59 7.90
CA VAL A 103 -2.87 14.17 8.38
C VAL A 103 -2.94 13.17 9.56
N MET A 104 -4.05 13.10 10.28
CA MET A 104 -4.27 12.17 11.39
C MET A 104 -4.99 10.89 10.98
N LEU A 105 -5.34 10.73 9.70
CA LEU A 105 -6.14 9.61 9.20
C LEU A 105 -5.52 8.25 9.55
N ALA A 106 -4.20 8.10 9.39
CA ALA A 106 -3.52 6.83 9.63
C ALA A 106 -3.62 6.36 11.09
N PHE A 107 -3.74 7.28 12.05
CA PHE A 107 -3.92 6.94 13.46
C PHE A 107 -5.29 6.33 13.78
N GLU A 108 -6.29 6.51 12.90
CA GLU A 108 -7.61 5.90 13.08
C GLU A 108 -7.58 4.37 13.04
N ALA A 109 -6.54 3.79 12.45
CA ALA A 109 -6.30 2.35 12.51
C ALA A 109 -6.28 1.84 13.95
N GLN A 110 -5.60 2.55 14.86
CA GLN A 110 -5.49 2.18 16.26
C GLN A 110 -6.85 2.23 16.97
N ARG A 111 -7.70 3.23 16.67
CA ARG A 111 -9.08 3.29 17.18
C ARG A 111 -9.90 2.10 16.72
N ILE A 112 -9.89 1.81 15.41
CA ILE A 112 -10.63 0.71 14.82
C ILE A 112 -10.19 -0.65 15.39
N MET A 113 -8.89 -0.84 15.55
CA MET A 113 -8.32 -2.05 16.15
C MET A 113 -8.75 -2.21 17.61
N ARG A 114 -8.71 -1.13 18.40
CA ARG A 114 -9.12 -1.12 19.81
C ARG A 114 -10.59 -1.51 19.96
N GLU A 115 -11.47 -0.93 19.15
CA GLU A 115 -12.91 -1.20 19.19
C GLU A 115 -13.26 -2.66 18.85
N ARG A 116 -12.36 -3.35 18.15
CA ARG A 116 -12.53 -4.73 17.67
C ARG A 116 -11.56 -5.71 18.34
N ALA A 117 -10.84 -5.28 19.38
CA ALA A 117 -9.90 -6.13 20.11
C ALA A 117 -10.58 -7.41 20.64
N GLY A 118 -9.92 -8.55 20.54
CA GLY A 118 -10.44 -9.87 20.91
C GLY A 118 -11.29 -10.56 19.82
N THR A 119 -11.53 -9.90 18.67
CA THR A 119 -12.36 -10.47 17.58
C THR A 119 -11.52 -11.20 16.52
N TYR A 120 -10.31 -10.73 16.25
CA TYR A 120 -9.44 -11.24 15.21
C TYR A 120 -8.17 -11.86 15.77
N ASP A 121 -7.56 -12.75 15.00
CA ASP A 121 -6.27 -13.34 15.33
C ASP A 121 -5.15 -12.36 14.99
N PHE A 122 -5.34 -11.57 13.90
CA PHE A 122 -4.41 -10.52 13.46
C PHE A 122 -5.11 -9.20 13.19
N TYR A 123 -4.42 -8.11 13.50
CA TYR A 123 -4.79 -6.72 13.25
C TYR A 123 -3.68 -6.06 12.47
N ALA A 124 -3.98 -5.50 11.31
CA ALA A 124 -2.98 -4.92 10.43
C ALA A 124 -3.35 -3.50 9.98
N TYR A 125 -2.35 -2.66 9.90
CA TYR A 125 -2.39 -1.37 9.22
C TYR A 125 -1.52 -1.44 7.96
N PHE A 126 -2.02 -0.92 6.85
CA PHE A 126 -1.28 -0.76 5.60
C PHE A 126 -1.50 0.62 4.97
N GLU A 127 -0.45 1.17 4.37
CA GLU A 127 -0.57 2.23 3.38
C GLU A 127 -1.24 1.69 2.11
N ASP A 128 -1.86 2.56 1.31
CA ASP A 128 -2.74 2.17 0.19
C ASP A 128 -1.99 1.73 -1.09
N ASP A 129 -0.68 1.61 -1.02
CA ASP A 129 0.22 1.22 -2.12
C ASP A 129 1.08 -0.02 -1.79
N LEU A 130 0.69 -0.80 -0.80
CA LEU A 130 1.42 -1.99 -0.37
C LEU A 130 0.71 -3.28 -0.79
N THR A 131 1.40 -4.17 -1.48
CA THR A 131 0.85 -5.44 -1.95
C THR A 131 1.57 -6.63 -1.31
N ILE A 132 0.81 -7.55 -0.70
CA ILE A 132 1.34 -8.79 -0.15
C ILE A 132 1.30 -9.87 -1.25
N ALA A 133 2.47 -10.42 -1.59
CA ALA A 133 2.60 -11.52 -2.53
C ALA A 133 2.74 -12.89 -1.86
N ASP A 134 3.09 -12.91 -0.57
CA ASP A 134 3.38 -14.14 0.18
C ASP A 134 2.13 -14.67 0.90
N PRO A 135 1.59 -15.85 0.54
CA PRO A 135 0.45 -16.44 1.23
C PRO A 135 0.73 -16.85 2.68
N ALA A 136 2.00 -17.02 3.07
CA ALA A 136 2.40 -17.35 4.44
C ALA A 136 2.68 -16.10 5.30
N PHE A 137 2.38 -14.90 4.83
CA PHE A 137 2.75 -13.64 5.47
C PHE A 137 2.31 -13.57 6.94
N PHE A 138 1.04 -13.81 7.25
CA PHE A 138 0.54 -13.78 8.62
C PHE A 138 1.02 -14.98 9.45
N GLU A 139 1.21 -16.14 8.85
CA GLU A 139 1.75 -17.32 9.53
C GLU A 139 3.19 -17.09 10.01
N LYS A 140 4.01 -16.46 9.16
CA LYS A 140 5.39 -16.08 9.52
C LYS A 140 5.43 -15.08 10.67
N ILE A 141 4.52 -14.10 10.69
CA ILE A 141 4.39 -13.15 11.79
C ILE A 141 3.94 -13.84 13.07
N GLY A 142 2.93 -14.71 13.00
CA GLY A 142 2.46 -15.49 14.14
C GLY A 142 3.56 -16.38 14.74
N TRP A 143 4.31 -17.06 13.87
CA TRP A 143 5.46 -17.85 14.29
C TRP A 143 6.53 -16.97 14.96
N PHE A 144 6.86 -15.82 14.39
CA PHE A 144 7.85 -14.90 14.96
C PHE A 144 7.47 -14.47 16.37
N VAL A 145 6.22 -14.04 16.56
CA VAL A 145 5.72 -13.61 17.87
C VAL A 145 5.71 -14.76 18.88
N SER A 146 5.31 -15.96 18.45
CA SER A 146 5.32 -17.15 19.33
C SER A 146 6.74 -17.59 19.72
N THR A 147 7.73 -17.32 18.87
CA THR A 147 9.13 -17.72 19.11
C THR A 147 9.89 -16.69 19.95
N PHE A 148 9.70 -15.41 19.70
CA PHE A 148 10.52 -14.33 20.28
C PHE A 148 9.77 -13.46 21.30
N GLY A 149 8.51 -13.73 21.50
CA GLY A 149 7.68 -13.04 22.50
C GLY A 149 6.91 -11.84 21.93
N PRO A 150 5.89 -11.39 22.70
CA PRO A 150 4.93 -10.41 22.21
C PRO A 150 5.46 -8.98 22.17
N GLU A 151 6.62 -8.68 22.76
CA GLU A 151 7.24 -7.36 22.67
C GLU A 151 8.09 -7.17 21.41
N ALA A 152 8.33 -8.26 20.64
CA ALA A 152 9.03 -8.23 19.36
C ALA A 152 8.01 -8.17 18.20
N MET A 153 8.16 -7.19 17.31
CA MET A 153 7.32 -7.02 16.13
C MET A 153 8.15 -7.28 14.87
N LEU A 154 7.66 -8.18 14.02
CA LEU A 154 8.28 -8.43 12.72
C LEU A 154 7.67 -7.52 11.66
N LEU A 155 8.53 -6.78 10.97
CA LEU A 155 8.18 -5.92 9.84
C LEU A 155 8.74 -6.51 8.54
N PRO A 156 8.04 -6.35 7.41
CA PRO A 156 8.53 -6.80 6.12
C PRO A 156 9.66 -5.91 5.59
N LEU A 157 10.51 -6.50 4.75
CA LEU A 157 11.38 -5.79 3.84
C LEU A 157 10.53 -5.22 2.70
N ARG A 158 10.62 -3.92 2.45
CA ARG A 158 9.93 -3.30 1.30
C ARG A 158 10.78 -3.42 0.04
N TYR A 159 10.11 -3.73 -1.06
CA TYR A 159 10.75 -3.74 -2.37
C TYR A 159 9.86 -3.10 -3.44
N GLU A 160 10.48 -2.70 -4.53
CA GLU A 160 9.83 -2.35 -5.78
C GLU A 160 10.34 -3.25 -6.89
N MET A 161 9.54 -3.42 -7.94
CA MET A 161 9.98 -4.12 -9.14
C MET A 161 10.68 -3.13 -10.06
N ALA A 162 12.00 -3.26 -10.19
CA ALA A 162 12.77 -2.44 -11.13
C ALA A 162 12.51 -2.86 -12.58
N HIS A 163 12.40 -1.88 -13.46
CA HIS A 163 12.15 -2.09 -14.90
C HIS A 163 13.33 -1.71 -15.78
N SER A 164 14.42 -1.22 -15.21
CA SER A 164 15.63 -0.86 -15.98
C SER A 164 16.48 -2.09 -16.28
N GLY A 165 16.44 -2.57 -17.50
CA GLY A 165 17.21 -3.70 -17.98
C GLY A 165 16.50 -5.03 -17.74
N THR A 166 16.72 -5.68 -16.60
CA THR A 166 16.02 -6.90 -16.20
C THR A 166 15.00 -6.62 -15.09
N LEU A 167 13.87 -7.29 -15.15
CA LEU A 167 12.88 -7.23 -14.07
C LEU A 167 13.49 -7.82 -12.79
N ALA A 168 13.62 -7.03 -11.75
CA ALA A 168 14.25 -7.44 -10.50
C ALA A 168 13.58 -6.80 -9.27
N LYS A 169 13.57 -7.51 -8.16
CA LYS A 169 13.21 -6.95 -6.86
C LYS A 169 14.34 -6.06 -6.36
N VAL A 170 14.03 -4.83 -5.99
CA VAL A 170 14.96 -3.88 -5.41
C VAL A 170 14.47 -3.48 -4.03
N ALA A 171 15.25 -3.77 -3.00
CA ALA A 171 14.95 -3.30 -1.64
C ALA A 171 15.07 -1.77 -1.57
N ILE A 172 14.03 -1.11 -1.05
CA ILE A 172 13.90 0.35 -1.05
C ILE A 172 14.00 0.93 0.37
N GLU A 173 14.98 0.51 1.13
CA GLU A 173 15.14 0.90 2.52
C GLU A 173 16.45 1.69 2.74
N PRO A 174 16.44 3.01 2.54
CA PRO A 174 17.61 3.84 2.82
C PRO A 174 17.95 3.77 4.32
N ARG A 175 19.23 3.83 4.63
CA ARG A 175 19.69 3.84 6.01
C ARG A 175 19.34 5.17 6.68
N LEU A 176 18.69 5.12 7.83
CA LEU A 176 18.38 6.28 8.65
C LEU A 176 19.53 6.61 9.59
N SER A 177 19.62 7.88 10.00
CA SER A 177 20.59 8.32 11.00
C SER A 177 20.24 7.80 12.41
N SER A 178 21.22 7.75 13.29
CA SER A 178 20.99 7.37 14.69
C SER A 178 20.06 8.33 15.42
N GLU A 179 20.05 9.61 15.04
CA GLU A 179 19.15 10.62 15.57
C GLU A 179 17.69 10.31 15.25
N MET A 180 17.39 9.95 14.00
CA MET A 180 16.05 9.52 13.58
C MET A 180 15.58 8.26 14.30
N LEU A 181 16.49 7.43 14.80
CA LEU A 181 16.17 6.20 15.53
C LEU A 181 16.12 6.38 17.05
N SER A 182 16.42 7.56 17.59
CA SER A 182 16.55 7.79 19.03
C SER A 182 15.24 7.58 19.81
N GLY A 183 14.08 7.83 19.18
CA GLY A 183 12.76 7.67 19.81
C GLY A 183 12.22 6.23 19.82
N PHE A 184 12.89 5.29 19.14
CA PHE A 184 12.45 3.90 19.09
C PHE A 184 12.92 3.11 20.30
N ARG A 185 12.06 2.20 20.79
CA ARG A 185 12.42 1.30 21.88
C ARG A 185 13.39 0.22 21.38
N ARG A 186 14.66 0.44 21.67
CA ARG A 186 15.74 -0.51 21.31
C ARG A 186 16.42 -1.11 22.55
N SER A 187 16.37 -0.42 23.68
CA SER A 187 16.90 -0.92 24.95
C SER A 187 16.07 -2.08 25.47
N GLY A 188 16.73 -3.11 25.99
CA GLY A 188 16.07 -4.34 26.44
C GLY A 188 15.77 -5.36 25.33
N HIS A 189 16.04 -5.01 24.06
CA HIS A 189 15.89 -5.92 22.91
C HIS A 189 17.26 -6.34 22.39
N SER A 190 17.39 -7.63 22.06
CA SER A 190 18.59 -8.15 21.40
C SER A 190 18.77 -7.52 20.02
N GLN A 191 20.01 -7.19 19.64
CA GLN A 191 20.30 -6.66 18.32
C GLN A 191 19.91 -7.63 17.20
N THR A 192 20.04 -8.94 17.48
CA THR A 192 19.78 -10.02 16.55
C THR A 192 18.96 -11.11 17.24
N LEU A 193 17.98 -11.65 16.53
CA LEU A 193 17.21 -12.83 16.91
C LEU A 193 17.41 -13.91 15.84
N SER A 194 17.52 -15.18 16.26
CA SER A 194 17.62 -16.33 15.35
C SER A 194 16.66 -17.42 15.78
N GLY A 195 15.99 -18.03 14.80
CA GLY A 195 15.02 -19.10 15.01
C GLY A 195 14.90 -20.00 13.78
N ARG A 196 14.09 -21.05 13.86
CA ARG A 196 13.89 -21.99 12.76
C ARG A 196 12.45 -21.95 12.24
N TRP A 197 12.31 -21.65 10.95
CA TRP A 197 11.05 -21.74 10.21
C TRP A 197 11.14 -22.85 9.18
N ASN A 198 10.26 -23.84 9.24
CA ASN A 198 10.26 -25.00 8.34
C ASN A 198 11.63 -25.66 8.17
N GLY A 199 12.37 -25.82 9.30
CA GLY A 199 13.68 -26.43 9.33
C GLY A 199 14.85 -25.55 8.87
N ARG A 200 14.59 -24.35 8.36
CA ARG A 200 15.62 -23.38 7.93
C ARG A 200 15.85 -22.34 9.03
N GLU A 201 17.10 -21.98 9.23
CA GLU A 201 17.46 -20.89 10.12
C GLU A 201 17.04 -19.55 9.52
N GLN A 202 16.45 -18.72 10.36
CA GLN A 202 16.03 -17.36 10.03
C GLN A 202 16.64 -16.40 11.04
N THR A 203 17.16 -15.30 10.56
CA THR A 203 17.78 -14.25 11.37
C THR A 203 17.06 -12.93 11.17
N PHE A 204 16.90 -12.19 12.26
CA PHE A 204 16.20 -10.90 12.28
C PHE A 204 17.04 -9.89 13.06
N ASN A 205 17.14 -8.68 12.54
CA ASN A 205 17.89 -7.60 13.19
C ASN A 205 16.96 -6.43 13.53
N LEU A 206 17.33 -5.69 14.58
CA LEU A 206 16.85 -4.32 14.76
C LEU A 206 17.34 -3.48 13.58
N PRO A 207 16.46 -3.02 12.68
CA PRO A 207 16.90 -2.49 11.38
C PRO A 207 17.48 -1.07 11.50
N HIS A 208 18.25 -0.68 10.48
CA HIS A 208 18.66 0.71 10.28
C HIS A 208 17.53 1.58 9.70
N ASN A 209 16.49 0.97 9.15
CA ASN A 209 15.26 1.61 8.75
C ASN A 209 14.08 0.74 9.17
N PRO A 210 13.37 1.11 10.25
CA PRO A 210 12.20 0.36 10.71
C PRO A 210 10.95 0.64 9.87
N HIS A 211 10.95 1.64 8.99
CA HIS A 211 9.76 1.96 8.23
C HIS A 211 9.42 0.85 7.23
N ALA A 212 8.15 0.44 7.23
CA ALA A 212 7.62 -0.58 6.34
C ALA A 212 6.28 -0.16 5.68
N GLY A 213 5.75 1.03 6.00
CA GLY A 213 4.42 1.48 5.56
C GLY A 213 3.27 0.64 6.14
N CYS A 214 3.59 -0.30 7.02
CA CYS A 214 2.62 -1.20 7.63
C CYS A 214 3.12 -1.74 8.96
N PHE A 215 2.17 -2.28 9.75
CA PHE A 215 2.46 -3.18 10.85
C PHE A 215 1.36 -4.22 10.99
N VAL A 216 1.68 -5.34 11.61
CA VAL A 216 0.73 -6.41 11.95
C VAL A 216 0.93 -6.82 13.40
N LEU A 217 -0.17 -6.95 14.11
CA LEU A 217 -0.22 -7.36 15.50
C LEU A 217 -1.06 -8.63 15.65
N THR A 218 -0.64 -9.53 16.52
CA THR A 218 -1.53 -10.54 17.10
C THR A 218 -2.49 -9.87 18.09
N ASP A 219 -3.59 -10.52 18.44
CA ASP A 219 -4.52 -10.02 19.46
C ASP A 219 -3.83 -9.76 20.81
N GLY A 220 -2.89 -10.64 21.19
CA GLY A 220 -2.09 -10.45 22.40
C GLY A 220 -1.20 -9.19 22.34
N GLN A 221 -0.56 -8.94 21.21
CA GLN A 221 0.25 -7.74 21.02
C GLN A 221 -0.60 -6.46 21.04
N LEU A 222 -1.78 -6.48 20.38
CA LEU A 222 -2.68 -5.33 20.42
C LEU A 222 -3.11 -5.01 21.85
N LYS A 223 -3.50 -6.01 22.66
CA LYS A 223 -3.87 -5.82 24.04
C LYS A 223 -2.74 -5.25 24.90
N LEU A 224 -1.51 -5.73 24.70
CA LEU A 224 -0.33 -5.19 25.38
C LEU A 224 -0.06 -3.72 25.01
N TRP A 225 -0.18 -3.38 23.72
CA TRP A 225 0.01 -2.03 23.28
C TRP A 225 -1.07 -1.07 23.75
N MET A 226 -2.34 -1.52 23.78
CA MET A 226 -3.46 -0.74 24.33
C MET A 226 -3.29 -0.33 25.79
N CYS A 227 -2.49 -1.07 26.57
CA CYS A 227 -2.17 -0.73 27.95
C CYS A 227 -1.08 0.35 28.06
N GLN A 228 -0.45 0.78 26.95
CA GLN A 228 0.62 1.76 26.99
C GLN A 228 0.09 3.20 26.91
N PRO A 229 0.68 4.15 27.64
CA PRO A 229 0.27 5.55 27.58
C PRO A 229 0.41 6.17 26.17
N SER A 230 1.32 5.63 25.35
CA SER A 230 1.57 6.05 23.97
C SER A 230 0.58 5.49 22.95
N PHE A 231 -0.33 4.58 23.36
CA PHE A 231 -1.33 4.06 22.45
C PHE A 231 -2.33 5.15 22.06
N TYR A 232 -2.45 5.41 20.76
CA TYR A 232 -3.39 6.39 20.21
C TYR A 232 -3.19 7.83 20.72
N ASP A 233 -1.97 8.20 21.09
CA ASP A 233 -1.62 9.58 21.46
C ASP A 233 -1.45 10.49 20.23
N ARG A 234 -1.44 9.91 19.03
CA ARG A 234 -1.33 10.60 17.74
C ARG A 234 -0.07 11.45 17.59
N ASP A 235 1.01 11.01 18.20
CA ASP A 235 2.31 11.66 18.04
C ASP A 235 2.81 11.54 16.59
N SER A 236 2.84 12.67 15.88
CA SER A 236 3.26 12.78 14.50
C SER A 236 4.65 13.41 14.34
N SER A 237 5.46 13.39 15.38
CA SER A 237 6.75 14.08 15.42
C SER A 237 7.86 13.41 14.61
N TRP A 238 7.70 12.13 14.24
CA TRP A 238 8.72 11.39 13.50
C TRP A 238 8.44 11.42 11.99
N CYS A 239 9.37 11.96 11.19
CA CYS A 239 9.29 12.12 9.72
C CYS A 239 8.02 12.86 9.27
N GLY A 240 6.91 12.17 9.17
CA GLY A 240 5.61 12.68 8.83
C GLY A 240 4.50 11.92 9.58
N PRO A 241 3.23 12.38 9.48
CA PRO A 241 2.12 11.75 10.18
C PRO A 241 1.88 10.29 9.78
N LEU A 242 2.10 9.96 8.50
CA LEU A 242 1.90 8.62 7.96
C LEU A 242 2.95 7.65 8.50
N GLU A 243 4.23 8.03 8.41
CA GLU A 243 5.35 7.26 8.94
C GLU A 243 5.29 7.17 10.47
N SER A 244 4.81 8.22 11.12
CA SER A 244 4.62 8.21 12.57
C SER A 244 3.55 7.19 12.98
N ALA A 245 2.42 7.14 12.28
CA ALA A 245 1.35 6.20 12.60
C ALA A 245 1.74 4.76 12.29
N SER A 246 2.40 4.51 11.13
CA SER A 246 2.74 3.17 10.65
C SER A 246 3.96 2.56 11.33
N THR A 247 4.85 3.40 11.89
CA THR A 247 6.17 2.92 12.33
C THR A 247 6.54 3.42 13.72
N TYR A 248 6.48 4.74 13.94
CA TYR A 248 6.94 5.31 15.20
C TYR A 248 6.00 4.96 16.37
N ALA A 249 4.71 5.06 16.17
CA ALA A 249 3.72 4.76 17.20
C ALA A 249 3.90 3.35 17.79
N PRO A 250 3.97 2.26 16.99
CA PRO A 250 4.27 0.95 17.54
C PRO A 250 5.73 0.84 18.00
N GLY A 251 6.68 1.48 17.35
CA GLY A 251 8.11 1.38 17.65
C GLY A 251 8.55 2.03 18.96
N ARG A 252 7.71 2.85 19.57
CA ARG A 252 7.94 3.35 20.94
C ARG A 252 7.71 2.30 22.02
N PHE A 253 7.00 1.24 21.67
CA PHE A 253 6.69 0.13 22.58
C PHE A 253 7.38 -1.16 22.17
N PHE A 254 7.24 -1.59 20.92
CA PHE A 254 7.81 -2.84 20.41
C PHE A 254 9.27 -2.69 19.97
N GLY A 255 10.06 -3.74 20.15
CA GLY A 255 11.30 -3.92 19.39
C GLY A 255 10.94 -4.29 17.95
N LEU A 256 11.26 -3.40 17.01
CA LEU A 256 10.95 -3.61 15.59
C LEU A 256 12.08 -4.42 14.93
N TYR A 257 11.75 -5.53 14.31
CA TYR A 257 12.70 -6.42 13.64
C TYR A 257 12.37 -6.56 12.17
N LYS A 258 13.40 -6.72 11.35
CA LYS A 258 13.28 -7.11 9.94
C LYS A 258 14.13 -8.34 9.65
N PRO A 259 13.76 -9.14 8.62
CA PRO A 259 14.59 -10.24 8.16
C PRO A 259 15.99 -9.75 7.78
N ALA A 260 16.99 -10.58 8.07
CA ALA A 260 18.40 -10.31 7.82
C ALA A 260 19.03 -11.47 7.02
N GLN A 261 20.32 -11.37 6.74
CA GLN A 261 21.04 -12.47 6.12
C GLN A 261 20.94 -13.75 6.97
N PRO A 262 20.82 -14.94 6.37
CA PRO A 262 20.99 -15.21 4.92
C PRO A 262 19.74 -15.02 4.08
N ASP A 263 18.55 -14.77 4.67
CA ASP A 263 17.28 -14.66 3.93
C ASP A 263 16.56 -13.34 4.24
N PRO A 264 16.99 -12.21 3.67
CA PRO A 264 16.34 -10.92 3.88
C PRO A 264 14.91 -10.85 3.28
N TRP A 265 14.57 -11.78 2.40
CA TRP A 265 13.27 -11.90 1.75
C TRP A 265 12.29 -12.81 2.50
N PHE A 266 12.65 -13.27 3.68
CA PHE A 266 11.77 -14.13 4.50
C PHE A 266 10.39 -13.54 4.72
N LEU A 267 10.30 -12.24 4.99
CA LEU A 267 9.05 -11.48 5.02
C LEU A 267 9.22 -10.22 4.20
N GLU A 268 8.45 -10.09 3.14
CA GLU A 268 8.56 -9.00 2.18
C GLU A 268 7.20 -8.39 1.84
N ILE A 269 7.20 -7.15 1.38
CA ILE A 269 6.03 -6.46 0.86
C ILE A 269 6.40 -5.60 -0.33
N GLU A 270 5.59 -5.64 -1.39
CA GLU A 270 5.77 -4.82 -2.57
C GLU A 270 5.20 -3.41 -2.32
N HIS A 271 6.02 -2.40 -2.53
CA HIS A 271 5.57 -1.02 -2.68
C HIS A 271 5.21 -0.81 -4.14
N TYR A 272 3.95 -0.52 -4.41
CA TYR A 272 3.41 -0.43 -5.75
C TYR A 272 4.00 0.76 -6.51
N GLY A 273 4.65 0.47 -7.64
CA GLY A 273 5.33 1.47 -8.44
C GLY A 273 6.84 1.25 -8.53
N THR A 274 7.54 2.25 -9.01
CA THR A 274 9.00 2.19 -9.23
C THR A 274 9.68 3.48 -8.79
N PHE A 275 9.07 4.18 -7.84
CA PHE A 275 9.50 5.51 -7.42
C PHE A 275 10.92 5.51 -6.84
N TYR A 276 11.19 4.58 -5.92
CA TYR A 276 12.50 4.49 -5.26
C TYR A 276 13.51 3.66 -6.05
N SER A 277 13.05 2.69 -6.83
CA SER A 277 13.90 1.84 -7.66
C SER A 277 14.29 2.48 -8.98
N SER A 278 13.71 3.64 -9.34
CA SER A 278 14.08 4.38 -10.53
C SER A 278 15.57 4.76 -10.50
N PRO A 279 16.30 4.62 -11.61
CA PRO A 279 17.69 5.08 -11.71
C PRO A 279 17.89 6.56 -11.37
N LEU A 280 16.86 7.39 -11.59
CA LEU A 280 16.86 8.81 -11.21
C LEU A 280 16.83 8.98 -9.69
N ALA A 281 16.08 8.16 -8.98
CA ALA A 281 16.07 8.10 -7.53
C ALA A 281 17.43 7.66 -6.96
N ALA A 282 18.01 6.62 -7.56
CA ALA A 282 19.35 6.12 -7.18
C ALA A 282 20.47 7.13 -7.41
N ALA A 283 20.31 8.04 -8.38
CA ALA A 283 21.27 9.10 -8.69
C ALA A 283 21.13 10.35 -7.81
N GLY A 284 20.19 10.38 -6.84
CA GLY A 284 19.95 11.55 -5.99
C GLY A 284 19.39 12.77 -6.71
N GLN A 285 18.86 12.59 -7.92
CA GLN A 285 18.20 13.65 -8.67
C GLN A 285 16.74 13.79 -8.23
N THR A 286 16.23 15.02 -8.24
CA THR A 286 14.82 15.32 -7.99
C THR A 286 13.94 14.50 -8.90
N PHE A 287 13.02 13.79 -8.29
CA PHE A 287 12.14 12.82 -8.93
C PHE A 287 11.33 13.46 -10.06
N GLY A 288 11.61 13.01 -11.28
CA GLY A 288 10.80 13.30 -12.45
C GLY A 288 9.53 12.43 -12.50
N GLU A 289 8.83 12.45 -13.61
CA GLU A 289 7.56 11.72 -13.81
C GLU A 289 7.59 10.24 -13.38
N PRO A 290 6.43 9.67 -12.98
CA PRO A 290 6.34 8.28 -12.54
C PRO A 290 6.90 7.36 -13.64
N PRO A 291 7.78 6.43 -13.27
CA PRO A 291 8.36 5.49 -14.23
C PRO A 291 7.32 4.66 -15.00
N LEU A 292 6.14 4.42 -14.45
CA LEU A 292 5.07 3.70 -15.14
C LEU A 292 4.52 4.46 -16.35
N LEU A 293 4.37 5.78 -16.26
CA LEU A 293 4.00 6.61 -17.41
C LEU A 293 5.17 6.73 -18.40
N ALA A 294 6.39 6.93 -17.90
CA ALA A 294 7.58 6.96 -18.72
C ALA A 294 7.86 5.61 -19.39
N LEU A 295 7.59 4.49 -18.72
CA LEU A 295 7.70 3.15 -19.31
C LEU A 295 6.61 2.90 -20.35
N ALA A 296 5.37 3.30 -20.08
CA ALA A 296 4.30 3.22 -21.06
C ALA A 296 4.64 4.11 -22.27
N GLU A 297 5.14 5.32 -22.06
CA GLU A 297 5.58 6.23 -23.14
C GLU A 297 6.85 5.73 -23.85
N ALA A 298 7.83 5.17 -23.14
CA ALA A 298 9.02 4.59 -23.73
C ALA A 298 8.72 3.31 -24.52
N SER A 299 7.86 2.43 -24.00
CA SER A 299 7.39 1.24 -24.71
C SER A 299 6.61 1.61 -25.98
N ILE A 300 5.78 2.66 -25.92
CA ILE A 300 5.06 3.20 -27.06
C ILE A 300 6.02 3.80 -28.09
N ASN A 301 7.02 4.56 -27.65
CA ASN A 301 8.00 5.22 -28.52
C ASN A 301 9.02 4.24 -29.11
N GLN A 302 9.28 3.09 -28.50
CA GLN A 302 10.25 2.08 -28.99
C GLN A 302 9.61 0.99 -29.86
N GLY A 303 8.32 1.10 -30.18
CA GLY A 303 7.64 0.13 -31.04
C GLY A 303 7.34 -1.22 -30.39
N GLU A 304 7.65 -1.43 -29.13
CA GLU A 304 7.28 -2.63 -28.35
C GLU A 304 5.77 -2.73 -28.14
N ALA A 305 5.03 -1.65 -28.36
CA ALA A 305 3.58 -1.62 -28.43
C ALA A 305 3.00 -2.63 -29.45
N ALA A 306 3.78 -3.07 -30.42
CA ALA A 306 3.37 -4.09 -31.38
C ALA A 306 3.14 -5.48 -30.74
N LEU A 307 3.76 -5.77 -29.60
CA LEU A 307 3.63 -7.04 -28.88
C LEU A 307 2.41 -7.07 -27.93
N LEU A 308 1.83 -5.91 -27.62
CA LEU A 308 0.68 -5.78 -26.72
C LEU A 308 -0.64 -5.49 -27.45
N GLN A 309 -0.67 -5.51 -28.78
CA GLN A 309 -1.88 -5.25 -29.55
C GLN A 309 -2.82 -6.47 -29.60
N PRO A 310 -4.02 -6.41 -29.03
CA PRO A 310 -5.08 -7.27 -29.47
C PRO A 310 -5.45 -6.90 -30.92
N PRO A 311 -5.71 -7.87 -31.80
CA PRO A 311 -6.10 -7.56 -33.18
C PRO A 311 -7.42 -6.77 -33.16
N GLY A 312 -7.37 -5.52 -33.59
CA GLY A 312 -8.56 -4.78 -34.02
C GLY A 312 -9.00 -3.52 -33.27
N SER A 313 -8.38 -3.10 -32.15
CA SER A 313 -8.71 -1.80 -31.59
C SER A 313 -7.52 -1.26 -30.80
N SER A 314 -6.93 -0.21 -31.26
CA SER A 314 -5.66 0.20 -30.74
C SER A 314 -5.80 1.00 -29.44
N ILE A 315 -5.20 0.48 -28.39
CA ILE A 315 -4.80 1.27 -27.20
C ILE A 315 -4.14 2.58 -27.66
N ASN A 316 -3.39 2.60 -28.75
CA ASN A 316 -2.83 3.77 -29.38
C ASN A 316 -3.88 4.80 -29.82
N THR A 317 -5.05 4.37 -30.30
CA THR A 317 -6.15 5.31 -30.64
C THR A 317 -6.74 5.92 -29.38
N MET A 318 -6.93 5.11 -28.33
CA MET A 318 -7.46 5.60 -27.04
C MET A 318 -6.45 6.52 -26.33
N MET A 319 -5.14 6.21 -26.40
CA MET A 319 -4.08 7.05 -25.83
C MET A 319 -3.85 8.33 -26.63
N ALA A 320 -3.94 8.27 -27.97
CA ALA A 320 -3.90 9.46 -28.81
C ALA A 320 -5.13 10.36 -28.58
N GLU A 321 -6.30 9.77 -28.36
CA GLU A 321 -7.51 10.51 -28.00
C GLU A 321 -7.42 11.13 -26.59
N ALA A 322 -6.85 10.40 -25.63
CA ALA A 322 -6.61 10.89 -24.28
C ALA A 322 -5.56 12.01 -24.27
N ALA A 323 -4.48 11.88 -25.06
CA ALA A 323 -3.46 12.92 -25.22
C ALA A 323 -3.99 14.16 -25.96
N ASN A 324 -4.88 13.97 -26.92
CA ASN A 324 -5.56 15.08 -27.59
C ASN A 324 -6.56 15.77 -26.66
N ALA A 325 -7.33 15.01 -25.88
CA ALA A 325 -8.25 15.56 -24.88
C ALA A 325 -7.50 16.36 -23.81
N ARG A 326 -6.31 15.88 -23.39
CA ARG A 326 -5.44 16.58 -22.45
C ARG A 326 -4.89 17.89 -23.03
N ARG A 327 -4.47 17.91 -24.27
CA ARG A 327 -4.04 19.14 -24.99
C ARG A 327 -5.18 20.15 -25.14
N GLU A 328 -6.36 19.69 -25.44
CA GLU A 328 -7.55 20.56 -25.51
C GLU A 328 -7.95 21.11 -24.14
N LEU A 329 -7.86 20.32 -23.07
CA LEU A 329 -8.05 20.76 -21.68
C LEU A 329 -6.99 21.80 -21.26
N GLU A 330 -5.75 21.64 -21.66
CA GLU A 330 -4.68 22.63 -21.40
C GLU A 330 -4.94 23.95 -22.13
N LYS A 331 -5.34 23.91 -23.40
CA LYS A 331 -5.73 25.11 -24.15
C LYS A 331 -6.93 25.80 -23.49
N LEU A 332 -7.89 25.05 -22.96
CA LEU A 332 -9.07 25.59 -22.26
C LEU A 332 -8.73 26.15 -20.88
N ARG A 333 -7.72 25.59 -20.20
CA ARG A 333 -7.21 26.08 -18.91
C ARG A 333 -6.54 27.46 -19.04
N LEU A 334 -5.98 27.74 -20.19
CA LEU A 334 -5.35 29.04 -20.49
C LEU A 334 -6.37 30.13 -20.89
N SER A 335 -7.64 29.79 -21.17
CA SER A 335 -8.70 30.74 -21.46
C SER A 335 -9.69 30.85 -20.30
N ARG A 336 -9.60 31.91 -19.53
CA ARG A 336 -10.40 32.15 -18.30
C ARG A 336 -11.96 32.20 -18.48
N GLY A 337 -12.47 31.98 -19.67
CA GLY A 337 -13.92 32.12 -19.96
C GLY A 337 -14.61 30.86 -20.53
N GLY A 338 -13.87 29.78 -20.84
CA GLY A 338 -14.41 28.66 -21.63
C GLY A 338 -14.74 27.36 -20.91
N LEU A 339 -14.23 27.18 -19.68
CA LEU A 339 -14.20 25.90 -18.98
C LEU A 339 -15.56 25.27 -18.66
N ALA A 340 -16.56 26.06 -18.26
CA ALA A 340 -17.83 25.50 -17.87
C ALA A 340 -18.73 25.07 -19.07
N LYS A 341 -18.61 25.71 -20.22
CA LYS A 341 -19.42 25.38 -21.40
C LYS A 341 -18.88 24.21 -22.22
N ALA A 342 -17.56 24.03 -22.26
CA ALA A 342 -16.93 22.98 -23.05
C ALA A 342 -16.98 21.62 -22.35
N PHE A 343 -16.92 21.58 -21.03
CA PHE A 343 -16.99 20.33 -20.25
C PHE A 343 -18.37 19.67 -20.36
N VAL A 344 -19.43 20.45 -20.28
CA VAL A 344 -20.80 19.95 -20.44
C VAL A 344 -21.08 19.46 -21.87
N ALA A 345 -20.57 20.15 -22.88
CA ALA A 345 -20.81 19.78 -24.28
C ALA A 345 -20.00 18.53 -24.73
N ALA A 346 -18.79 18.30 -24.19
CA ALA A 346 -17.98 17.15 -24.54
C ALA A 346 -18.47 15.86 -23.85
N THR A 347 -18.91 15.94 -22.60
CA THR A 347 -19.44 14.80 -21.84
C THR A 347 -20.79 14.33 -22.39
N TRP A 348 -21.68 15.26 -22.81
CA TRP A 348 -22.95 14.92 -23.38
C TRP A 348 -22.88 14.23 -24.75
N ARG A 349 -21.94 14.59 -25.61
CA ARG A 349 -21.78 13.96 -26.93
C ARG A 349 -21.21 12.53 -26.87
N LYS A 350 -20.51 12.15 -25.79
CA LYS A 350 -20.00 10.76 -25.59
C LYS A 350 -21.03 9.84 -24.94
N LEU A 351 -21.92 10.35 -24.09
CA LEU A 351 -22.96 9.56 -23.43
C LEU A 351 -24.15 9.19 -24.30
N VAL A 352 -24.35 9.86 -25.46
CA VAL A 352 -25.47 9.60 -26.40
C VAL A 352 -25.06 8.65 -27.54
N ARG A 353 -23.85 8.12 -27.57
CA ARG A 353 -23.36 7.20 -28.63
C ARG A 353 -22.93 5.83 -28.11
N TRP A 354 -23.47 5.41 -26.97
CA TRP A 354 -23.42 4.03 -26.49
C TRP A 354 -24.82 3.51 -26.21
#